data_d2595a12980ce405e5cebe4b28b28f99
#
_entry.id   d2595a12980ce405e5cebe4b28b28f99
#
_cell.length_a   1.000
_cell.length_b   1.000
_cell.length_c   1.000
_cell.angle_alpha   90.00
_cell.angle_beta   90.00
_cell.angle_gamma   90.00
#
_symmetry.space_group_name_H-M   'P 1'
#
loop_
_entity.id
_entity.type
_entity.pdbx_description
1 polymer ?
#
loop_
_entity_poly.entity_id
_entity_poly.type
_entity_poly.pdbx_seq_one_letter_code
_entity_poly.pdbx_strand_id
1 'polypeptide(L)'
;MRLITGNGLVGSTLKGDVKITSKEFDLRNTESVKSMFKFYNPTEVIHTAAKVGGLGSNMKYKGEYFYDNIMMNTNVIEQSRKNGVEKLVTFLSTCVFPDNVDYPLTEGKIHLGEPHISNNAYAYAKRMADVQIRAYREQYGLQYKSVIPTNIYGPNDNFSLEHGHVMPMLIHKMYLAQKNNTPFEVWGNGKPLREFIYSKDVARLTEWVLEEYNEDEPIILTTSEEISIKDLVDLLVEEFNFKGEVIFDTSKPEGQFRKPSDNSKIKHYLPDFKF
;
A
#
# COMPACT_ATOMS: atom_id res chain seq x y z
N MET A 1 -23.34 -8.31 0.70
CA MET A 1 -22.41 -8.34 1.87
C MET A 1 -21.02 -7.96 1.38
N ARG A 2 -20.38 -7.01 2.08
CA ARG A 2 -19.03 -6.53 1.77
C ARG A 2 -17.99 -7.20 2.68
N LEU A 3 -17.09 -7.97 2.09
CA LEU A 3 -15.98 -8.62 2.77
C LEU A 3 -14.68 -7.81 2.60
N ILE A 4 -14.01 -7.52 3.70
CA ILE A 4 -12.69 -6.89 3.70
C ILE A 4 -11.65 -7.93 4.12
N THR A 5 -10.70 -8.22 3.24
CA THR A 5 -9.58 -9.10 3.58
C THR A 5 -8.42 -8.28 4.10
N GLY A 6 -8.14 -8.41 5.39
CA GLY A 6 -7.16 -7.61 6.11
C GLY A 6 -7.81 -6.58 7.03
N ASN A 7 -7.33 -6.51 8.27
CA ASN A 7 -7.82 -5.60 9.32
C ASN A 7 -6.66 -4.77 9.92
N GLY A 8 -5.70 -4.40 9.07
CA GLY A 8 -4.57 -3.54 9.43
C GLY A 8 -4.85 -2.06 9.18
N LEU A 9 -3.80 -1.32 8.79
CA LEU A 9 -3.81 0.14 8.60
C LEU A 9 -5.02 0.66 7.80
N VAL A 10 -5.29 0.12 6.62
CA VAL A 10 -6.42 0.55 5.78
C VAL A 10 -7.69 -0.26 6.10
N GLY A 11 -7.59 -1.59 6.18
CA GLY A 11 -8.76 -2.44 6.38
C GLY A 11 -9.56 -2.12 7.65
N SER A 12 -8.89 -1.66 8.72
CA SER A 12 -9.55 -1.24 9.96
C SER A 12 -10.44 0.01 9.78
N THR A 13 -10.13 0.88 8.81
CA THR A 13 -10.84 2.14 8.56
C THR A 13 -11.96 2.02 7.53
N LEU A 14 -11.93 0.99 6.67
CA LEU A 14 -12.95 0.72 5.65
C LEU A 14 -14.29 0.31 6.28
N LYS A 15 -15.39 0.64 5.60
CA LYS A 15 -16.73 0.15 5.93
C LYS A 15 -16.97 -1.20 5.27
N GLY A 16 -17.37 -2.17 6.04
CA GLY A 16 -17.69 -3.53 5.56
C GLY A 16 -18.40 -4.34 6.61
N ASP A 17 -19.14 -5.36 6.17
CA ASP A 17 -19.90 -6.24 7.05
C ASP A 17 -19.00 -7.19 7.82
N VAL A 18 -17.92 -7.63 7.16
CA VAL A 18 -16.93 -8.57 7.70
C VAL A 18 -15.51 -8.12 7.37
N LYS A 19 -14.64 -8.17 8.37
CA LYS A 19 -13.20 -7.93 8.22
C LYS A 19 -12.46 -9.15 8.72
N ILE A 20 -11.73 -9.83 7.84
CA ILE A 20 -10.99 -11.04 8.20
C ILE A 20 -9.51 -10.76 8.46
N THR A 21 -8.90 -11.61 9.26
CA THR A 21 -7.47 -11.60 9.56
C THR A 21 -6.82 -12.92 9.16
N SER A 22 -5.49 -12.94 9.08
CA SER A 22 -4.72 -14.17 8.80
C SER A 22 -4.86 -15.25 9.88
N LYS A 23 -5.41 -14.92 11.06
CA LYS A 23 -5.70 -15.90 12.13
C LYS A 23 -6.95 -16.70 11.84
N GLU A 24 -7.86 -16.17 11.04
CA GLU A 24 -9.13 -16.80 10.68
C GLU A 24 -8.99 -17.57 9.38
N PHE A 25 -8.40 -16.96 8.36
CA PHE A 25 -8.20 -17.58 7.04
C PHE A 25 -6.82 -17.22 6.48
N ASP A 26 -6.04 -18.24 6.13
CA ASP A 26 -4.78 -18.05 5.40
C ASP A 26 -5.06 -17.87 3.90
N LEU A 27 -4.94 -16.65 3.43
CA LEU A 27 -5.22 -16.30 2.02
C LEU A 27 -4.20 -16.89 1.03
N ARG A 28 -3.07 -17.40 1.49
CA ARG A 28 -2.11 -18.13 0.65
C ARG A 28 -2.58 -19.55 0.34
N ASN A 29 -3.47 -20.09 1.17
CA ASN A 29 -4.03 -21.42 1.02
C ASN A 29 -5.35 -21.38 0.26
N THR A 30 -5.39 -21.98 -0.93
CA THR A 30 -6.57 -21.97 -1.81
C THR A 30 -7.81 -22.57 -1.13
N GLU A 31 -7.67 -23.66 -0.34
CA GLU A 31 -8.82 -24.30 0.32
C GLU A 31 -9.35 -23.45 1.47
N SER A 32 -8.46 -22.75 2.19
CA SER A 32 -8.86 -21.75 3.19
C SER A 32 -9.69 -20.62 2.57
N VAL A 33 -9.24 -20.08 1.41
CA VAL A 33 -9.97 -19.02 0.71
C VAL A 33 -11.30 -19.53 0.16
N LYS A 34 -11.36 -20.72 -0.43
CA LYS A 34 -12.64 -21.34 -0.84
C LYS A 34 -13.63 -21.46 0.33
N SER A 35 -13.15 -21.92 1.47
CA SER A 35 -13.97 -22.07 2.68
C SER A 35 -14.49 -20.72 3.16
N MET A 36 -13.65 -19.68 3.15
CA MET A 36 -14.02 -18.31 3.48
C MET A 36 -15.15 -17.78 2.57
N PHE A 37 -15.00 -17.91 1.25
CA PHE A 37 -16.02 -17.46 0.30
C PHE A 37 -17.33 -18.24 0.44
N LYS A 38 -17.25 -19.55 0.63
CA LYS A 38 -18.43 -20.38 0.89
C LYS A 38 -19.16 -19.99 2.17
N PHE A 39 -18.40 -19.64 3.21
CA PHE A 39 -18.96 -19.28 4.52
C PHE A 39 -19.64 -17.91 4.51
N TYR A 40 -18.97 -16.90 3.92
CA TYR A 40 -19.45 -15.52 3.93
C TYR A 40 -20.34 -15.17 2.74
N ASN A 41 -20.19 -15.85 1.60
CA ASN A 41 -20.92 -15.58 0.35
C ASN A 41 -20.97 -14.07 -0.02
N PRO A 42 -19.81 -13.40 -0.16
CA PRO A 42 -19.76 -11.96 -0.38
C PRO A 42 -20.21 -11.59 -1.78
N THR A 43 -20.90 -10.45 -1.91
CA THR A 43 -21.19 -9.79 -3.19
C THR A 43 -20.17 -8.73 -3.56
N GLU A 44 -19.46 -8.19 -2.55
CA GLU A 44 -18.42 -7.20 -2.73
C GLU A 44 -17.17 -7.58 -1.92
N VAL A 45 -15.99 -7.31 -2.48
CA VAL A 45 -14.71 -7.60 -1.82
C VAL A 45 -13.77 -6.39 -1.90
N ILE A 46 -13.20 -5.99 -0.76
CA ILE A 46 -12.06 -5.08 -0.72
C ILE A 46 -10.85 -5.87 -0.21
N HIS A 47 -9.89 -6.11 -1.09
CA HIS A 47 -8.71 -6.91 -0.80
C HIS A 47 -7.53 -6.04 -0.38
N THR A 48 -7.37 -5.83 0.94
CA THR A 48 -6.27 -5.03 1.52
C THR A 48 -5.13 -5.89 2.08
N ALA A 49 -5.35 -7.20 2.24
CA ALA A 49 -4.33 -8.07 2.81
C ALA A 49 -3.09 -8.14 1.93
N ALA A 50 -1.94 -7.94 2.53
CA ALA A 50 -0.65 -8.06 1.89
C ALA A 50 0.44 -8.32 2.92
N LYS A 51 1.51 -9.01 2.52
CA LYS A 51 2.78 -8.99 3.25
C LYS A 51 3.53 -7.75 2.82
N VAL A 52 3.63 -6.77 3.71
CA VAL A 52 4.27 -5.47 3.46
C VAL A 52 5.40 -5.23 4.44
N GLY A 53 6.32 -4.33 4.10
CA GLY A 53 7.40 -3.95 4.99
C GLY A 53 8.31 -2.91 4.39
N GLY A 54 9.18 -2.35 5.23
CA GLY A 54 10.16 -1.34 4.84
C GLY A 54 11.23 -1.88 3.89
N LEU A 55 12.12 -0.98 3.46
CA LEU A 55 13.18 -1.25 2.48
C LEU A 55 14.07 -2.45 2.86
N GLY A 56 14.56 -2.48 4.10
CA GLY A 56 15.45 -3.54 4.57
C GLY A 56 14.79 -4.92 4.55
N SER A 57 13.53 -5.01 4.98
CA SER A 57 12.74 -6.24 4.96
C SER A 57 12.50 -6.74 3.53
N ASN A 58 12.13 -5.86 2.59
CA ASN A 58 11.95 -6.20 1.18
C ASN A 58 13.23 -6.75 0.54
N MET A 59 14.39 -6.15 0.85
CA MET A 59 15.68 -6.61 0.34
C MET A 59 16.08 -7.99 0.90
N LYS A 60 15.75 -8.27 2.15
CA LYS A 60 16.13 -9.50 2.87
C LYS A 60 15.24 -10.69 2.51
N TYR A 61 13.93 -10.51 2.39
CA TYR A 61 12.93 -11.58 2.27
C TYR A 61 12.23 -11.61 0.91
N LYS A 62 12.95 -11.35 -0.19
CA LYS A 62 12.39 -11.20 -1.55
C LYS A 62 11.46 -12.36 -1.96
N GLY A 63 11.91 -13.61 -1.77
CA GLY A 63 11.12 -14.80 -2.14
C GLY A 63 9.79 -14.87 -1.40
N GLU A 64 9.78 -14.59 -0.11
CA GLU A 64 8.57 -14.60 0.71
C GLU A 64 7.63 -13.46 0.33
N TYR A 65 8.16 -12.26 0.07
CA TYR A 65 7.34 -11.12 -0.39
C TYR A 65 6.67 -11.40 -1.73
N PHE A 66 7.38 -12.07 -2.64
CA PHE A 66 6.79 -12.49 -3.91
C PHE A 66 5.71 -13.55 -3.69
N TYR A 67 6.08 -14.68 -3.06
CA TYR A 67 5.20 -15.84 -2.90
C TYR A 67 3.93 -15.51 -2.12
N ASP A 68 4.08 -14.91 -0.94
CA ASP A 68 2.93 -14.62 -0.09
C ASP A 68 1.93 -13.68 -0.78
N ASN A 69 2.43 -12.61 -1.44
CA ASN A 69 1.54 -11.67 -2.11
C ASN A 69 0.91 -12.21 -3.38
N ILE A 70 1.67 -12.96 -4.22
CA ILE A 70 1.10 -13.52 -5.46
C ILE A 70 0.00 -14.54 -5.13
N MET A 71 0.21 -15.38 -4.12
CA MET A 71 -0.78 -16.38 -3.69
C MET A 71 -2.03 -15.74 -3.11
N MET A 72 -1.88 -14.78 -2.19
CA MET A 72 -3.03 -14.07 -1.60
C MET A 72 -3.86 -13.38 -2.68
N ASN A 73 -3.23 -12.59 -3.55
CA ASN A 73 -3.91 -11.84 -4.60
C ASN A 73 -4.64 -12.81 -5.57
N THR A 74 -3.93 -13.80 -6.09
CA THR A 74 -4.49 -14.75 -7.06
C THR A 74 -5.64 -15.54 -6.48
N ASN A 75 -5.52 -16.04 -5.26
CA ASN A 75 -6.58 -16.81 -4.60
C ASN A 75 -7.83 -15.97 -4.36
N VAL A 76 -7.69 -14.75 -3.82
CA VAL A 76 -8.84 -13.89 -3.53
C VAL A 76 -9.55 -13.46 -4.82
N ILE A 77 -8.81 -13.02 -5.84
CA ILE A 77 -9.39 -12.58 -7.13
C ILE A 77 -10.09 -13.75 -7.82
N GLU A 78 -9.47 -14.93 -7.87
CA GLU A 78 -10.08 -16.13 -8.51
C GLU A 78 -11.31 -16.63 -7.74
N GLN A 79 -11.26 -16.67 -6.41
CA GLN A 79 -12.43 -17.09 -5.63
C GLN A 79 -13.55 -16.05 -5.69
N SER A 80 -13.24 -14.76 -5.79
CA SER A 80 -14.24 -13.73 -6.04
C SER A 80 -15.01 -14.02 -7.37
N ARG A 81 -14.28 -14.28 -8.44
CA ARG A 81 -14.89 -14.63 -9.73
C ARG A 81 -15.76 -15.90 -9.64
N LYS A 82 -15.22 -16.97 -9.03
CA LYS A 82 -15.93 -18.27 -8.93
C LYS A 82 -17.20 -18.23 -8.07
N ASN A 83 -17.25 -17.33 -7.11
CA ASN A 83 -18.40 -17.19 -6.22
C ASN A 83 -19.32 -16.01 -6.59
N GLY A 84 -19.19 -15.44 -7.80
CA GLY A 84 -20.10 -14.43 -8.30
C GLY A 84 -20.00 -13.08 -7.59
N VAL A 85 -18.82 -12.73 -7.05
CA VAL A 85 -18.59 -11.39 -6.51
C VAL A 85 -18.78 -10.35 -7.61
N GLU A 86 -19.63 -9.38 -7.39
CA GLU A 86 -20.02 -8.36 -8.37
C GLU A 86 -18.95 -7.27 -8.49
N LYS A 87 -18.43 -6.80 -7.34
CA LYS A 87 -17.45 -5.71 -7.26
C LYS A 87 -16.24 -6.12 -6.42
N LEU A 88 -15.05 -5.83 -6.93
CA LEU A 88 -13.81 -6.05 -6.19
C LEU A 88 -12.86 -4.86 -6.37
N VAL A 89 -12.23 -4.44 -5.26
CA VAL A 89 -11.08 -3.53 -5.28
C VAL A 89 -9.88 -4.21 -4.63
N THR A 90 -8.73 -4.20 -5.32
CA THR A 90 -7.45 -4.65 -4.77
C THR A 90 -6.45 -3.50 -4.67
N PHE A 91 -5.48 -3.66 -3.77
CA PHE A 91 -4.43 -2.68 -3.52
C PHE A 91 -3.14 -3.07 -4.22
N LEU A 92 -2.67 -2.20 -5.10
CA LEU A 92 -1.31 -2.18 -5.59
C LEU A 92 -0.43 -1.34 -4.64
N SER A 93 0.61 -0.72 -5.16
CA SER A 93 1.51 0.22 -4.47
C SER A 93 2.31 0.99 -5.52
N THR A 94 2.79 2.17 -5.22
CA THR A 94 3.71 2.90 -6.13
C THR A 94 5.02 2.16 -6.43
N CYS A 95 5.32 1.06 -5.72
CA CYS A 95 6.40 0.15 -6.07
C CYS A 95 6.22 -0.57 -7.42
N VAL A 96 4.99 -0.63 -7.95
CA VAL A 96 4.70 -1.25 -9.26
C VAL A 96 5.25 -0.46 -10.44
N PHE A 97 5.55 0.82 -10.27
CA PHE A 97 6.10 1.63 -11.35
C PHE A 97 7.55 1.27 -11.67
N PRO A 98 7.97 1.48 -12.93
CA PRO A 98 9.36 1.30 -13.31
C PRO A 98 10.30 2.18 -12.48
N ASP A 99 11.52 1.70 -12.29
CA ASP A 99 12.59 2.50 -11.66
C ASP A 99 13.01 3.67 -12.55
N ASN A 100 13.15 3.40 -13.84
CA ASN A 100 13.46 4.41 -14.84
C ASN A 100 12.18 4.76 -15.62
N VAL A 101 11.55 5.86 -15.23
CA VAL A 101 10.31 6.34 -15.83
C VAL A 101 10.20 7.86 -15.69
N ASP A 102 9.60 8.51 -16.68
CA ASP A 102 9.33 9.95 -16.61
C ASP A 102 8.29 10.29 -15.55
N TYR A 103 8.51 11.39 -14.86
CA TYR A 103 7.60 11.90 -13.84
C TYR A 103 6.67 12.99 -14.38
N PRO A 104 5.49 13.20 -13.75
CA PRO A 104 4.93 12.42 -12.65
C PRO A 104 4.51 11.01 -13.08
N LEU A 105 4.37 10.10 -12.09
CA LEU A 105 3.82 8.77 -12.30
C LEU A 105 2.34 8.89 -12.65
N THR A 106 1.94 8.24 -13.75
CA THR A 106 0.55 8.09 -14.19
C THR A 106 0.22 6.63 -14.40
N GLU A 107 -1.05 6.27 -14.35
CA GLU A 107 -1.51 4.87 -14.35
C GLU A 107 -1.02 4.06 -15.55
N GLY A 108 -0.97 4.66 -16.74
CA GLY A 108 -0.48 4.02 -17.97
C GLY A 108 1.01 3.62 -17.93
N LYS A 109 1.78 4.10 -16.95
CA LYS A 109 3.23 3.83 -16.85
C LYS A 109 3.60 2.56 -16.09
N ILE A 110 2.64 1.84 -15.49
CA ILE A 110 2.91 0.68 -14.62
C ILE A 110 3.78 -0.37 -15.31
N HIS A 111 3.54 -0.65 -16.59
CA HIS A 111 4.17 -1.76 -17.32
C HIS A 111 5.30 -1.33 -18.26
N LEU A 112 5.77 -0.07 -18.21
CA LEU A 112 6.78 0.45 -19.15
C LEU A 112 8.23 0.07 -18.85
N GLY A 113 8.49 -0.70 -17.79
CA GLY A 113 9.83 -1.14 -17.43
C GLY A 113 9.89 -1.92 -16.12
N GLU A 114 11.09 -2.22 -15.66
CA GLU A 114 11.31 -3.00 -14.44
C GLU A 114 11.17 -2.14 -13.18
N PRO A 115 10.53 -2.66 -12.11
CA PRO A 115 10.50 -1.99 -10.81
C PRO A 115 11.90 -1.89 -10.19
N HIS A 116 12.07 -0.95 -9.25
CA HIS A 116 13.33 -0.78 -8.53
C HIS A 116 13.77 -2.06 -7.83
N ILE A 117 15.06 -2.42 -7.97
CA ILE A 117 15.64 -3.70 -7.52
C ILE A 117 15.46 -3.99 -6.03
N SER A 118 15.35 -2.96 -5.19
CA SER A 118 15.21 -3.13 -3.73
C SER A 118 13.90 -3.78 -3.31
N ASN A 119 12.84 -3.68 -4.13
CA ASN A 119 11.50 -4.19 -3.83
C ASN A 119 10.81 -4.83 -5.04
N ASN A 120 11.57 -5.17 -6.09
CA ASN A 120 11.03 -5.70 -7.34
C ASN A 120 10.17 -6.95 -7.15
N ALA A 121 10.54 -7.87 -6.25
CA ALA A 121 9.78 -9.08 -6.01
C ALA A 121 8.34 -8.79 -5.51
N TYR A 122 8.20 -7.89 -4.55
CA TYR A 122 6.91 -7.39 -4.10
C TYR A 122 6.14 -6.66 -5.22
N ALA A 123 6.86 -5.79 -5.94
CA ALA A 123 6.28 -5.00 -7.02
C ALA A 123 5.71 -5.87 -8.15
N TYR A 124 6.42 -6.92 -8.57
CA TYR A 124 5.92 -7.86 -9.57
C TYR A 124 4.70 -8.64 -9.07
N ALA A 125 4.69 -9.10 -7.81
CA ALA A 125 3.51 -9.76 -7.24
C ALA A 125 2.28 -8.84 -7.26
N LYS A 126 2.46 -7.53 -7.01
CA LYS A 126 1.38 -6.53 -7.12
C LYS A 126 0.99 -6.23 -8.56
N ARG A 127 1.94 -6.12 -9.50
CA ARG A 127 1.62 -5.98 -10.94
C ARG A 127 0.78 -7.13 -11.48
N MET A 128 1.05 -8.36 -11.02
CA MET A 128 0.28 -9.53 -11.49
C MET A 128 -1.18 -9.48 -11.05
N ALA A 129 -1.49 -8.84 -9.93
CA ALA A 129 -2.88 -8.58 -9.54
C ALA A 129 -3.59 -7.64 -10.55
N ASP A 130 -2.91 -6.58 -11.01
CA ASP A 130 -3.45 -5.71 -12.06
C ASP A 130 -3.68 -6.48 -13.38
N VAL A 131 -2.69 -7.28 -13.80
CA VAL A 131 -2.81 -8.11 -15.00
C VAL A 131 -4.00 -9.08 -14.89
N GLN A 132 -4.15 -9.76 -13.76
CA GLN A 132 -5.26 -10.69 -13.53
C GLN A 132 -6.61 -9.97 -13.57
N ILE A 133 -6.72 -8.80 -12.95
CA ILE A 133 -7.94 -8.00 -12.94
C ILE A 133 -8.32 -7.57 -14.36
N ARG A 134 -7.39 -7.02 -15.13
CA ARG A 134 -7.64 -6.61 -16.53
C ARG A 134 -8.09 -7.78 -17.38
N ALA A 135 -7.41 -8.93 -17.30
CA ALA A 135 -7.78 -10.14 -18.01
C ALA A 135 -9.20 -10.61 -17.64
N TYR A 136 -9.57 -10.52 -16.35
CA TYR A 136 -10.89 -10.95 -15.90
C TYR A 136 -12.00 -9.96 -16.29
N ARG A 137 -11.70 -8.67 -16.30
CA ARG A 137 -12.61 -7.65 -16.84
C ARG A 137 -12.89 -7.91 -18.31
N GLU A 138 -11.85 -8.10 -19.11
CA GLU A 138 -11.95 -8.36 -20.56
C GLU A 138 -12.71 -9.67 -20.86
N GLN A 139 -12.34 -10.75 -20.19
CA GLN A 139 -12.89 -12.08 -20.49
C GLN A 139 -14.28 -12.32 -19.91
N TYR A 140 -14.56 -11.79 -18.71
CA TYR A 140 -15.77 -12.13 -17.95
C TYR A 140 -16.70 -10.93 -17.69
N GLY A 141 -16.34 -9.72 -18.11
CA GLY A 141 -17.13 -8.51 -17.89
C GLY A 141 -17.25 -8.09 -16.43
N LEU A 142 -16.27 -8.45 -15.56
CA LEU A 142 -16.33 -8.21 -14.12
C LEU A 142 -15.98 -6.77 -13.77
N GLN A 143 -16.63 -6.24 -12.71
CA GLN A 143 -16.34 -4.89 -12.17
C GLN A 143 -15.24 -4.93 -11.11
N TYR A 144 -14.07 -5.46 -11.48
CA TYR A 144 -12.90 -5.55 -10.61
C TYR A 144 -11.94 -4.42 -10.90
N LYS A 145 -11.38 -3.83 -9.86
CA LYS A 145 -10.60 -2.58 -9.94
C LYS A 145 -9.36 -2.67 -9.06
N SER A 146 -8.37 -1.82 -9.36
CA SER A 146 -7.15 -1.69 -8.58
C SER A 146 -6.94 -0.24 -8.15
N VAL A 147 -6.40 -0.04 -6.96
CA VAL A 147 -5.94 1.27 -6.48
C VAL A 147 -4.43 1.24 -6.21
N ILE A 148 -3.76 2.36 -6.44
CA ILE A 148 -2.31 2.53 -6.26
C ILE A 148 -2.08 3.62 -5.22
N PRO A 149 -2.14 3.32 -3.92
CA PRO A 149 -1.85 4.33 -2.91
C PRO A 149 -0.35 4.65 -2.86
N THR A 150 -0.03 5.89 -2.52
CA THR A 150 1.32 6.33 -2.13
C THR A 150 1.65 5.79 -0.73
N ASN A 151 2.58 6.40 0.03
CA ASN A 151 2.90 5.87 1.34
C ASN A 151 1.76 6.16 2.32
N ILE A 152 1.02 5.12 2.68
CA ILE A 152 -0.10 5.24 3.60
C ILE A 152 0.43 5.35 5.03
N TYR A 153 -0.17 6.21 5.84
CA TYR A 153 0.09 6.34 7.27
C TYR A 153 -1.21 6.50 8.05
N GLY A 154 -1.15 6.23 9.34
CA GLY A 154 -2.29 6.45 10.23
C GLY A 154 -2.35 5.49 11.42
N PRO A 155 -3.45 5.51 12.18
CA PRO A 155 -3.69 4.58 13.28
C PRO A 155 -3.67 3.13 12.81
N ASN A 156 -3.20 2.21 13.67
CA ASN A 156 -3.04 0.79 13.40
C ASN A 156 -1.97 0.45 12.35
N ASP A 157 -1.03 1.37 12.09
CA ASP A 157 0.14 1.08 11.27
C ASP A 157 1.12 0.14 11.99
N ASN A 158 2.08 -0.41 11.24
CA ASN A 158 3.13 -1.25 11.80
C ASN A 158 4.33 -0.41 12.26
N PHE A 159 4.43 -0.20 13.57
CA PHE A 159 5.52 0.56 14.19
C PHE A 159 6.80 -0.27 14.44
N SER A 160 6.92 -1.47 13.88
CA SER A 160 8.12 -2.29 14.02
C SER A 160 9.36 -1.59 13.47
N LEU A 161 10.47 -1.64 14.20
CA LEU A 161 11.76 -1.10 13.75
C LEU A 161 12.37 -1.88 12.58
N GLU A 162 12.00 -3.15 12.41
CA GLU A 162 12.49 -4.02 11.33
C GLU A 162 11.56 -4.03 10.11
N HIS A 163 10.24 -4.03 10.33
CA HIS A 163 9.25 -4.24 9.29
C HIS A 163 8.36 -3.03 8.99
N GLY A 164 8.42 -1.98 9.81
CA GLY A 164 7.63 -0.76 9.63
C GLY A 164 8.01 0.02 8.37
N HIS A 165 7.06 0.77 7.82
CA HIS A 165 7.34 1.80 6.83
C HIS A 165 8.04 3.00 7.45
N VAL A 166 8.54 3.91 6.62
CA VAL A 166 9.40 5.02 7.07
C VAL A 166 8.76 5.87 8.16
N MET A 167 7.52 6.33 8.00
CA MET A 167 6.88 7.22 8.99
C MET A 167 6.64 6.52 10.34
N PRO A 168 5.94 5.37 10.44
CA PRO A 168 5.71 4.73 11.73
C PRO A 168 7.02 4.27 12.38
N MET A 169 8.01 3.84 11.61
CA MET A 169 9.33 3.49 12.13
C MET A 169 10.05 4.70 12.72
N LEU A 170 10.03 5.86 12.08
CA LEU A 170 10.63 7.11 12.58
C LEU A 170 9.92 7.57 13.85
N ILE A 171 8.58 7.51 13.91
CA ILE A 171 7.81 7.81 15.11
C ILE A 171 8.26 6.92 16.29
N HIS A 172 8.38 5.61 16.05
CA HIS A 172 8.82 4.67 17.09
C HIS A 172 10.28 4.94 17.54
N LYS A 173 11.19 5.17 16.59
CA LYS A 173 12.57 5.54 16.89
C LYS A 173 12.66 6.83 17.72
N MET A 174 11.90 7.86 17.34
CA MET A 174 11.83 9.12 18.08
C MET A 174 11.34 8.91 19.53
N TYR A 175 10.25 8.15 19.70
CA TYR A 175 9.75 7.79 21.02
C TYR A 175 10.82 7.08 21.87
N LEU A 176 11.56 6.13 21.29
CA LEU A 176 12.61 5.42 22.01
C LEU A 176 13.82 6.32 22.33
N ALA A 177 14.22 7.18 21.39
CA ALA A 177 15.30 8.14 21.62
C ALA A 177 14.97 9.09 22.76
N GLN A 178 13.75 9.63 22.81
CA GLN A 178 13.29 10.48 23.90
C GLN A 178 13.20 9.72 25.23
N LYS A 179 12.62 8.52 25.23
CA LYS A 179 12.46 7.69 26.43
C LYS A 179 13.80 7.28 27.05
N ASN A 180 14.79 6.95 26.22
CA ASN A 180 16.07 6.41 26.64
C ASN A 180 17.17 7.49 26.76
N ASN A 181 16.85 8.74 26.42
CA ASN A 181 17.79 9.85 26.34
C ASN A 181 19.00 9.53 25.44
N THR A 182 18.74 8.99 24.25
CA THR A 182 19.72 8.64 23.22
C THR A 182 19.55 9.50 21.99
N PRO A 183 20.55 9.59 21.07
CA PRO A 183 20.37 10.24 19.78
C PRO A 183 19.23 9.60 18.98
N PHE A 184 18.56 10.42 18.16
CA PHE A 184 17.58 9.96 17.17
C PHE A 184 18.29 9.66 15.84
N GLU A 185 18.46 8.39 15.53
CA GLU A 185 19.13 7.93 14.31
C GLU A 185 18.17 7.77 13.15
N VAL A 186 18.46 8.45 12.04
CA VAL A 186 17.75 8.41 10.77
C VAL A 186 18.65 7.80 9.70
N TRP A 187 18.16 6.83 8.93
CA TRP A 187 18.93 6.22 7.87
C TRP A 187 19.03 7.16 6.65
N GLY A 188 20.22 7.24 6.07
CA GLY A 188 20.50 8.05 4.90
C GLY A 188 20.76 9.52 5.21
N ASN A 189 20.72 10.36 4.17
CA ASN A 189 21.04 11.79 4.25
C ASN A 189 19.81 12.70 4.42
N GLY A 190 18.61 12.12 4.48
CA GLY A 190 17.36 12.85 4.63
C GLY A 190 16.83 13.54 3.36
N LYS A 191 17.55 13.51 2.23
CA LYS A 191 17.15 14.18 0.97
C LYS A 191 16.04 13.49 0.18
N PRO A 192 15.85 12.14 0.22
CA PRO A 192 14.80 11.49 -0.54
C PRO A 192 13.41 12.07 -0.23
N LEU A 193 12.61 12.20 -1.29
CA LEU A 193 11.26 12.74 -1.23
C LEU A 193 10.23 11.62 -1.18
N ARG A 194 9.16 11.82 -0.41
CA ARG A 194 8.03 10.88 -0.32
C ARG A 194 6.71 11.63 -0.32
N GLU A 195 5.72 11.01 -0.94
CA GLU A 195 4.32 11.39 -0.80
C GLU A 195 3.67 10.52 0.27
N PHE A 196 2.87 11.13 1.13
CA PHE A 196 2.11 10.44 2.17
C PHE A 196 0.62 10.68 2.00
N ILE A 197 -0.18 9.66 2.29
CA ILE A 197 -1.64 9.74 2.28
C ILE A 197 -2.22 9.13 3.55
N TYR A 198 -3.19 9.81 4.16
CA TYR A 198 -3.81 9.34 5.39
C TYR A 198 -4.71 8.13 5.15
N SER A 199 -4.66 7.13 6.02
CA SER A 199 -5.39 5.87 5.86
C SER A 199 -6.91 6.02 5.75
N LYS A 200 -7.49 7.04 6.40
CA LYS A 200 -8.93 7.34 6.27
C LYS A 200 -9.27 7.93 4.90
N ASP A 201 -8.39 8.70 4.31
CA ASP A 201 -8.60 9.22 2.95
C ASP A 201 -8.46 8.11 1.91
N VAL A 202 -7.49 7.22 2.10
CA VAL A 202 -7.40 5.99 1.30
C VAL A 202 -8.68 5.17 1.40
N ALA A 203 -9.25 5.02 2.61
CA ALA A 203 -10.50 4.29 2.78
C ALA A 203 -11.68 4.98 2.05
N ARG A 204 -11.85 6.29 2.21
CA ARG A 204 -12.89 7.07 1.51
C ARG A 204 -12.78 6.94 -0.01
N LEU A 205 -11.57 7.09 -0.56
CA LEU A 205 -11.30 6.96 -1.98
C LEU A 205 -11.53 5.52 -2.47
N THR A 206 -11.14 4.51 -1.68
CA THR A 206 -11.36 3.09 -2.04
C THR A 206 -12.86 2.74 -2.07
N GLU A 207 -13.64 3.25 -1.13
CA GLU A 207 -15.09 3.08 -1.11
C GLU A 207 -15.73 3.73 -2.33
N TRP A 208 -15.31 4.94 -2.70
CA TRP A 208 -15.74 5.58 -3.94
C TRP A 208 -15.33 4.78 -5.19
N VAL A 209 -14.09 4.27 -5.25
CA VAL A 209 -13.65 3.42 -6.37
C VAL A 209 -14.50 2.16 -6.50
N LEU A 210 -14.86 1.53 -5.38
CA LEU A 210 -15.71 0.34 -5.39
C LEU A 210 -17.08 0.64 -6.01
N GLU A 211 -17.67 1.79 -5.67
CA GLU A 211 -19.04 2.13 -6.07
C GLU A 211 -19.14 2.78 -7.46
N GLU A 212 -18.27 3.72 -7.77
CA GLU A 212 -18.48 4.66 -8.87
C GLU A 212 -17.41 4.61 -9.97
N TYR A 213 -16.14 4.32 -9.63
CA TYR A 213 -15.07 4.29 -10.62
C TYR A 213 -15.21 3.09 -11.55
N ASN A 214 -15.22 3.31 -12.88
CA ASN A 214 -15.49 2.23 -13.84
C ASN A 214 -14.53 2.18 -15.03
N GLU A 215 -13.33 2.76 -14.91
CA GLU A 215 -12.30 2.63 -15.94
C GLU A 215 -11.55 1.29 -15.83
N ASP A 216 -10.91 0.89 -16.94
CA ASP A 216 -10.09 -0.33 -16.99
C ASP A 216 -8.74 -0.13 -16.31
N GLU A 217 -8.23 1.10 -16.28
CA GLU A 217 -6.99 1.44 -15.61
C GLU A 217 -7.19 1.52 -14.09
N PRO A 218 -6.18 1.17 -13.30
CA PRO A 218 -6.18 1.49 -11.86
C PRO A 218 -6.21 3.01 -11.65
N ILE A 219 -6.39 3.43 -10.40
CA ILE A 219 -6.29 4.85 -10.04
C ILE A 219 -5.24 5.06 -8.95
N ILE A 220 -4.39 6.07 -9.12
CA ILE A 220 -3.38 6.46 -8.13
C ILE A 220 -4.07 7.25 -7.02
N LEU A 221 -3.92 6.80 -5.77
CA LEU A 221 -4.41 7.51 -4.59
C LEU A 221 -3.26 8.30 -3.98
N THR A 222 -3.24 9.62 -4.24
CA THR A 222 -2.15 10.50 -3.84
C THR A 222 -2.63 11.92 -3.58
N THR A 223 -1.96 12.61 -2.65
CA THR A 223 -2.09 14.06 -2.46
C THR A 223 -1.32 14.85 -3.54
N SER A 224 -0.34 14.22 -4.19
CA SER A 224 0.71 14.84 -5.03
C SER A 224 1.60 15.84 -4.27
N GLU A 225 1.65 15.74 -2.96
CA GLU A 225 2.51 16.57 -2.11
C GLU A 225 3.72 15.75 -1.66
N GLU A 226 4.91 16.24 -1.99
CA GLU A 226 6.16 15.61 -1.60
C GLU A 226 6.76 16.31 -0.38
N ILE A 227 7.27 15.51 0.55
CA ILE A 227 8.06 15.97 1.69
C ILE A 227 9.39 15.22 1.73
N SER A 228 10.50 15.91 2.08
CA SER A 228 11.76 15.21 2.30
C SER A 228 11.74 14.43 3.62
N ILE A 229 12.56 13.37 3.69
CA ILE A 229 12.73 12.64 4.95
C ILE A 229 13.27 13.59 6.04
N LYS A 230 14.11 14.56 5.67
CA LYS A 230 14.62 15.57 6.61
C LYS A 230 13.47 16.42 7.17
N ASP A 231 12.62 16.97 6.31
CA ASP A 231 11.49 17.83 6.77
C ASP A 231 10.49 17.01 7.61
N LEU A 232 10.27 15.74 7.27
CA LEU A 232 9.48 14.82 8.12
C LEU A 232 10.12 14.62 9.50
N VAL A 233 11.44 14.49 9.55
CA VAL A 233 12.20 14.38 10.82
C VAL A 233 12.09 15.67 11.62
N ASP A 234 12.22 16.84 10.97
CA ASP A 234 12.09 18.14 11.62
C ASP A 234 10.68 18.31 12.24
N LEU A 235 9.62 17.89 11.52
CA LEU A 235 8.26 17.85 12.09
C LEU A 235 8.16 16.93 13.31
N LEU A 236 8.78 15.74 13.27
CA LEU A 236 8.77 14.84 14.43
C LEU A 236 9.53 15.44 15.61
N VAL A 237 10.66 16.11 15.38
CA VAL A 237 11.42 16.83 16.43
C VAL A 237 10.55 17.87 17.11
N GLU A 238 9.79 18.64 16.32
CA GLU A 238 8.86 19.65 16.83
C GLU A 238 7.71 19.02 17.64
N GLU A 239 7.00 18.06 17.07
CA GLU A 239 5.83 17.41 17.68
C GLU A 239 6.16 16.66 18.98
N PHE A 240 7.33 16.00 19.04
CA PHE A 240 7.81 15.34 20.26
C PHE A 240 8.50 16.30 21.23
N ASN A 241 8.70 17.57 20.85
CA ASN A 241 9.56 18.51 21.59
C ASN A 241 10.93 17.90 21.96
N PHE A 242 11.49 17.13 21.01
CA PHE A 242 12.74 16.41 21.24
C PHE A 242 13.92 17.38 21.35
N LYS A 243 14.76 17.20 22.37
CA LYS A 243 15.90 18.07 22.64
C LYS A 243 17.25 17.36 22.48
N GLY A 244 17.22 16.09 22.11
CA GLY A 244 18.44 15.31 21.88
C GLY A 244 19.06 15.57 20.51
N GLU A 245 20.14 14.88 20.22
CA GLU A 245 20.85 14.94 18.95
C GLU A 245 20.09 14.14 17.87
N VAL A 246 20.03 14.66 16.63
CA VAL A 246 19.54 13.95 15.43
C VAL A 246 20.72 13.58 14.56
N ILE A 247 20.89 12.28 14.27
CA ILE A 247 22.00 11.75 13.48
C ILE A 247 21.47 11.14 12.19
N PHE A 248 21.96 11.62 11.04
CA PHE A 248 21.71 11.04 9.74
C PHE A 248 22.82 10.05 9.37
N ASP A 249 22.53 8.73 9.45
CA ASP A 249 23.48 7.66 9.14
C ASP A 249 23.52 7.36 7.64
N THR A 250 24.43 8.01 6.93
CA THR A 250 24.62 7.85 5.47
C THR A 250 25.23 6.51 5.05
N SER A 251 25.62 5.66 5.99
CA SER A 251 26.06 4.28 5.70
C SER A 251 24.89 3.34 5.41
N LYS A 252 23.67 3.76 5.74
CA LYS A 252 22.43 2.99 5.55
C LYS A 252 21.76 3.30 4.21
N PRO A 253 21.04 2.32 3.63
CA PRO A 253 20.35 2.51 2.34
C PRO A 253 19.20 3.52 2.44
N GLU A 254 19.02 4.32 1.39
CA GLU A 254 17.99 5.38 1.29
C GLU A 254 16.78 4.97 0.41
N GLY A 255 16.94 3.95 -0.44
CA GLY A 255 15.96 3.57 -1.45
C GLY A 255 15.92 4.55 -2.64
N GLN A 256 14.83 4.53 -3.40
CA GLN A 256 14.64 5.43 -4.55
C GLN A 256 14.53 6.89 -4.10
N PHE A 257 15.20 7.80 -4.83
CA PHE A 257 15.29 9.21 -4.43
C PHE A 257 13.93 9.93 -4.46
N ARG A 258 13.13 9.73 -5.51
CA ARG A 258 11.89 10.47 -5.73
C ARG A 258 10.88 9.61 -6.50
N LYS A 259 9.56 9.83 -6.26
CA LYS A 259 8.45 9.18 -6.98
C LYS A 259 7.19 10.06 -7.01
N PRO A 260 7.23 11.25 -7.62
CA PRO A 260 6.05 12.10 -7.66
C PRO A 260 4.94 11.47 -8.51
N SER A 261 3.73 11.48 -7.98
CA SER A 261 2.55 10.89 -8.62
C SER A 261 1.56 11.98 -9.06
N ASP A 262 0.80 11.69 -10.12
CA ASP A 262 -0.25 12.56 -10.63
C ASP A 262 -1.59 12.28 -9.95
N ASN A 263 -2.29 13.32 -9.45
CA ASN A 263 -3.63 13.21 -8.89
C ASN A 263 -4.73 13.81 -9.78
N SER A 264 -4.41 14.11 -11.02
CA SER A 264 -5.36 14.74 -11.97
C SER A 264 -6.62 13.90 -12.15
N LYS A 265 -6.50 12.56 -12.13
CA LYS A 265 -7.63 11.65 -12.24
C LYS A 265 -8.55 11.75 -11.01
N ILE A 266 -8.03 11.80 -9.78
CA ILE A 266 -8.83 12.04 -8.58
C ILE A 266 -9.53 13.40 -8.67
N LYS A 267 -8.81 14.45 -9.02
CA LYS A 267 -9.37 15.81 -9.14
C LYS A 267 -10.44 15.90 -10.23
N HIS A 268 -10.31 15.14 -11.32
CA HIS A 268 -11.31 15.09 -12.37
C HIS A 268 -12.63 14.50 -11.87
N TYR A 269 -12.59 13.36 -11.17
CA TYR A 269 -13.79 12.70 -10.67
C TYR A 269 -14.34 13.29 -9.37
N LEU A 270 -13.47 13.78 -8.53
CA LEU A 270 -13.78 14.28 -7.19
C LEU A 270 -13.13 15.66 -6.97
N PRO A 271 -13.57 16.72 -7.70
CA PRO A 271 -12.92 18.03 -7.64
C PRO A 271 -12.96 18.67 -6.24
N ASP A 272 -13.95 18.32 -5.43
CA ASP A 272 -14.14 18.85 -4.08
C ASP A 272 -13.53 17.96 -2.98
N PHE A 273 -12.84 16.86 -3.35
CA PHE A 273 -12.22 15.98 -2.36
C PHE A 273 -11.07 16.70 -1.65
N LYS A 274 -11.17 16.73 -0.32
CA LYS A 274 -10.13 17.28 0.58
C LYS A 274 -9.46 16.13 1.33
N PHE A 275 -8.14 16.11 1.17
CA PHE A 275 -7.26 15.21 1.92
C PHE A 275 -7.11 15.64 3.37
#